data_a72c2c426a6869c59eddd0f2e42aa37e
#
_entry.id   a72c2c426a6869c59eddd0f2e42aa37e
#
_cell.length_a   1.000
_cell.length_b   1.000
_cell.length_c   1.000
_cell.angle_alpha   90.00
_cell.angle_beta   90.00
_cell.angle_gamma   90.00
#
_symmetry.space_group_name_H-M   'P 1'
#
loop_
_entity.id
_entity.type
_entity.pdbx_description
1 polymer ?
#
loop_
_entity_poly.entity_id
_entity_poly.type
_entity_poly.pdbx_seq_one_letter_code
_entity_poly.pdbx_strand_id
1 'polypeptide(L)'
;MGAMTSATASLHTRALRGLGALALVLGGLLSGCASLPGDVVRPHSEALGDVADTPLSRLASASTPDDMRHLSGLRLMANGPEALGARIALARRAQKSLDVQYYVIAPDASGRQFLRELRDAAQRGVRVRLLIDDLHVGELDELLLGLAAHDNVQVRLFNPLPVRGGALQTRLLLSLHEFERVNRRMHNKLFIADGSIAVTGGRNIANEYFMRSESANFIDMDVLSTGPVVHGLSDVFDRYWNSEPAYPIGSLVRGEPLQARAAFDAWADSGPALATVEGLAAQLSSRASVPLRFAPVSVFADDPGKACAPTALPPTAMDSALLMMRSAQSEVTIVSPYFVPGERGLKLMHAAIDSGIRVSVMTNSLASTDEPLTYGGYARYRTQMLNLGVSLSELSPLPNRKFDMFGDMRSSLGRLHAKVAVVDRRWLLVGSMNMDARSSRSNTEISLVIDDVGLSNEALRQMQQHWRDSHYELRIAPDDGRVEWIEPDDEEPVVHRAEPHVNWLSRLRLSVLSMFVAEDLL
;
A
#
# COMPACT_ATOMS: atom_id res chain seq x y z
N MET A 1 -28.78 63.06 -3.75
CA MET A 1 -28.44 61.72 -4.32
C MET A 1 -27.53 60.90 -3.41
N GLY A 2 -27.76 60.86 -2.11
CA GLY A 2 -26.85 60.21 -1.18
C GLY A 2 -27.50 59.19 -0.23
N ALA A 3 -28.80 58.87 -0.37
CA ALA A 3 -29.51 58.00 0.59
C ALA A 3 -29.92 56.64 0.06
N MET A 4 -29.72 56.32 -1.22
CA MET A 4 -30.14 55.05 -1.80
C MET A 4 -29.06 53.99 -1.86
N THR A 5 -27.78 54.31 -1.67
CA THR A 5 -26.65 53.36 -1.78
C THR A 5 -26.33 52.65 -0.47
N SER A 6 -26.78 53.13 0.70
CA SER A 6 -26.49 52.49 1.98
C SER A 6 -27.47 51.35 2.37
N ALA A 7 -28.70 51.39 1.83
CA ALA A 7 -29.72 50.38 2.13
C ALA A 7 -29.50 49.07 1.41
N THR A 8 -28.96 49.08 0.19
CA THR A 8 -28.70 47.88 -0.62
C THR A 8 -27.49 47.08 -0.10
N ALA A 9 -26.44 47.76 0.40
CA ALA A 9 -25.26 47.10 0.99
C ALA A 9 -25.61 46.40 2.30
N SER A 10 -26.53 46.94 3.09
CA SER A 10 -27.01 46.34 4.34
C SER A 10 -27.88 45.09 4.12
N LEU A 11 -28.66 45.06 3.07
CA LEU A 11 -29.50 43.91 2.71
C LEU A 11 -28.65 42.71 2.17
N HIS A 12 -27.63 42.96 1.37
CA HIS A 12 -26.72 41.92 0.87
C HIS A 12 -25.87 41.30 2.01
N THR A 13 -25.39 42.08 2.96
CA THR A 13 -24.64 41.54 4.11
C THR A 13 -25.52 40.75 5.09
N ARG A 14 -26.80 41.12 5.22
CA ARG A 14 -27.78 40.35 6.04
C ARG A 14 -28.19 39.05 5.34
N ALA A 15 -28.38 39.05 4.05
CA ALA A 15 -28.69 37.86 3.26
C ALA A 15 -27.52 36.86 3.25
N LEU A 16 -26.28 37.31 3.11
CA LEU A 16 -25.08 36.47 3.19
C LEU A 16 -24.87 35.89 4.59
N ARG A 17 -25.13 36.65 5.66
CA ARG A 17 -25.09 36.15 7.04
C ARG A 17 -26.21 35.15 7.31
N GLY A 18 -27.42 35.37 6.77
CA GLY A 18 -28.54 34.44 6.87
C GLY A 18 -28.28 33.12 6.15
N LEU A 19 -27.71 33.17 4.94
CA LEU A 19 -27.30 31.97 4.18
C LEU A 19 -26.16 31.22 4.89
N GLY A 20 -25.18 31.91 5.45
CA GLY A 20 -24.11 31.31 6.22
C GLY A 20 -24.61 30.63 7.50
N ALA A 21 -25.54 31.27 8.24
CA ALA A 21 -26.17 30.68 9.42
C ALA A 21 -27.06 29.48 9.07
N LEU A 22 -27.80 29.54 7.96
CA LEU A 22 -28.63 28.43 7.49
C LEU A 22 -27.75 27.25 7.04
N ALA A 23 -26.65 27.49 6.35
CA ALA A 23 -25.69 26.47 5.96
C ALA A 23 -25.01 25.81 7.18
N LEU A 24 -24.68 26.58 8.23
CA LEU A 24 -24.16 26.06 9.50
C LEU A 24 -25.20 25.24 10.27
N VAL A 25 -26.45 25.68 10.29
CA VAL A 25 -27.55 24.91 10.94
C VAL A 25 -27.91 23.66 10.16
N LEU A 26 -27.97 23.70 8.82
CA LEU A 26 -28.14 22.51 7.98
C LEU A 26 -26.93 21.57 8.10
N GLY A 27 -25.70 22.08 8.13
CA GLY A 27 -24.49 21.29 8.39
C GLY A 27 -24.52 20.63 9.76
N GLY A 28 -24.96 21.33 10.81
CA GLY A 28 -25.12 20.80 12.16
C GLY A 28 -26.23 19.74 12.28
N LEU A 29 -27.32 19.88 11.55
CA LEU A 29 -28.41 18.89 11.52
C LEU A 29 -28.06 17.64 10.72
N LEU A 30 -27.21 17.76 9.70
CA LEU A 30 -26.70 16.63 8.91
C LEU A 30 -25.60 15.85 9.67
N SER A 31 -24.79 16.51 10.50
CA SER A 31 -23.74 15.85 11.29
C SER A 31 -24.28 15.03 12.47
N GLY A 32 -25.49 15.31 12.96
CA GLY A 32 -26.11 14.56 14.06
C GLY A 32 -26.60 13.15 13.69
N CYS A 33 -26.61 12.78 12.39
CA CYS A 33 -27.10 11.46 11.91
C CYS A 33 -25.99 10.53 11.41
N ALA A 34 -24.73 10.98 11.34
CA ALA A 34 -23.64 10.20 10.79
C ALA A 34 -22.61 9.85 11.88
N SER A 35 -22.99 8.96 12.79
CA SER A 35 -22.08 8.34 13.75
C SER A 35 -21.97 6.84 13.47
N LEU A 36 -20.82 6.26 13.77
CA LEU A 36 -20.68 4.81 13.75
C LEU A 36 -21.55 4.15 14.81
N PRO A 37 -22.11 2.95 14.56
CA PRO A 37 -22.87 2.23 15.56
C PRO A 37 -21.98 1.91 16.77
N GLY A 38 -22.47 2.23 18.00
CA GLY A 38 -21.73 2.02 19.25
C GLY A 38 -21.68 0.55 19.68
N ASP A 39 -22.84 -0.11 19.66
CA ASP A 39 -23.00 -1.48 20.16
C ASP A 39 -22.88 -2.49 19.01
N VAL A 40 -21.66 -2.68 18.49
CA VAL A 40 -21.39 -3.65 17.43
C VAL A 40 -20.85 -4.95 18.01
N VAL A 41 -21.56 -6.04 17.77
CA VAL A 41 -21.07 -7.38 18.09
C VAL A 41 -19.95 -7.75 17.10
N ARG A 42 -18.74 -7.99 17.61
CA ARG A 42 -17.57 -8.41 16.84
C ARG A 42 -17.19 -9.83 17.26
N PRO A 43 -17.74 -10.89 16.62
CA PRO A 43 -17.41 -12.26 16.99
C PRO A 43 -15.90 -12.48 16.94
N HIS A 44 -15.30 -12.88 18.05
CA HIS A 44 -13.88 -13.20 18.12
C HIS A 44 -13.58 -14.41 17.24
N SER A 45 -12.50 -14.37 16.48
CA SER A 45 -12.06 -15.50 15.66
C SER A 45 -10.56 -15.40 15.38
N GLU A 46 -9.89 -16.55 15.43
CA GLU A 46 -8.46 -16.68 15.24
C GLU A 46 -8.13 -17.51 14.01
N ALA A 47 -6.89 -17.43 13.55
CA ALA A 47 -6.35 -18.33 12.54
C ALA A 47 -6.60 -19.78 12.96
N LEU A 48 -6.89 -20.63 12.00
CA LEU A 48 -6.96 -22.05 12.29
C LEU A 48 -5.55 -22.51 12.67
N GLY A 49 -5.43 -23.14 13.84
CA GLY A 49 -4.19 -23.77 14.28
C GLY A 49 -3.70 -24.80 13.28
N ASP A 50 -2.73 -25.63 13.65
CA ASP A 50 -2.08 -26.57 12.75
C ASP A 50 -3.01 -27.19 11.70
N VAL A 51 -2.98 -26.63 10.50
CA VAL A 51 -3.75 -27.09 9.35
C VAL A 51 -2.91 -28.13 8.61
N ALA A 52 -2.53 -29.17 9.34
CA ALA A 52 -1.84 -30.32 8.76
C ALA A 52 -2.70 -30.93 7.65
N ASP A 53 -2.03 -31.45 6.62
CA ASP A 53 -2.62 -32.26 5.56
C ASP A 53 -3.52 -31.55 4.54
N THR A 54 -3.30 -30.24 4.29
CA THR A 54 -3.86 -29.59 3.09
C THR A 54 -2.88 -29.69 1.91
N PRO A 55 -3.35 -29.49 0.65
CA PRO A 55 -2.45 -29.40 -0.50
C PRO A 55 -1.38 -28.31 -0.35
N LEU A 56 -1.71 -27.20 0.33
CA LEU A 56 -0.77 -26.09 0.55
C LEU A 56 0.23 -26.40 1.66
N SER A 57 -0.18 -27.06 2.76
CA SER A 57 0.76 -27.48 3.81
C SER A 57 1.72 -28.56 3.29
N ARG A 58 1.23 -29.51 2.48
CA ARG A 58 2.10 -30.51 1.83
C ARG A 58 3.07 -29.86 0.84
N LEU A 59 2.64 -28.85 0.06
CA LEU A 59 3.50 -28.11 -0.85
C LEU A 59 4.58 -27.34 -0.08
N ALA A 60 4.23 -26.63 0.99
CA ALA A 60 5.17 -25.92 1.84
C ALA A 60 6.21 -26.89 2.44
N SER A 61 5.75 -28.03 2.99
CA SER A 61 6.63 -29.06 3.56
C SER A 61 7.54 -29.69 2.50
N ALA A 62 7.01 -30.00 1.31
CA ALA A 62 7.81 -30.57 0.22
C ALA A 62 8.83 -29.60 -0.37
N SER A 63 8.61 -28.31 -0.18
CA SER A 63 9.54 -27.25 -0.60
C SER A 63 10.62 -26.95 0.45
N THR A 64 10.48 -27.47 1.68
CA THR A 64 11.35 -27.14 2.80
C THR A 64 12.28 -28.31 3.13
N PRO A 65 13.62 -28.15 2.99
CA PRO A 65 14.58 -29.15 3.46
C PRO A 65 14.45 -29.41 4.98
N ASP A 66 14.69 -30.64 5.41
CA ASP A 66 14.48 -31.04 6.81
C ASP A 66 15.34 -30.24 7.80
N ASP A 67 16.56 -29.92 7.43
CA ASP A 67 17.50 -29.11 8.22
C ASP A 67 17.15 -27.62 8.26
N MET A 68 16.25 -27.14 7.38
CA MET A 68 15.85 -25.74 7.28
C MET A 68 14.45 -25.44 7.84
N ARG A 69 13.79 -26.40 8.50
CA ARG A 69 12.43 -26.23 9.05
C ARG A 69 12.29 -25.13 10.09
N HIS A 70 13.39 -24.70 10.69
CA HIS A 70 13.44 -23.59 11.65
C HIS A 70 13.52 -22.22 10.96
N LEU A 71 13.76 -22.18 9.64
CA LEU A 71 13.80 -21.00 8.80
C LEU A 71 12.51 -20.83 8.00
N SER A 72 12.28 -19.64 7.51
CA SER A 72 11.17 -19.35 6.60
C SER A 72 11.62 -19.46 5.14
N GLY A 73 10.84 -20.15 4.32
CA GLY A 73 11.04 -20.24 2.88
C GLY A 73 10.43 -19.02 2.19
N LEU A 74 11.19 -18.35 1.34
CA LEU A 74 10.87 -17.05 0.77
C LEU A 74 11.09 -17.02 -0.73
N ARG A 75 10.24 -16.28 -1.45
CA ARG A 75 10.41 -15.95 -2.85
C ARG A 75 9.95 -14.51 -3.12
N LEU A 76 10.82 -13.69 -3.73
CA LEU A 76 10.45 -12.34 -4.16
C LEU A 76 9.56 -12.42 -5.41
N MET A 77 8.54 -11.56 -5.47
CA MET A 77 7.62 -11.44 -6.58
C MET A 77 7.56 -9.98 -7.04
N ALA A 78 8.47 -9.60 -7.92
CA ALA A 78 8.49 -8.29 -8.53
C ALA A 78 7.53 -8.19 -9.73
N ASN A 79 7.28 -9.31 -10.45
CA ASN A 79 6.38 -9.36 -11.59
C ASN A 79 4.92 -9.29 -11.15
N GLY A 80 4.18 -8.25 -11.60
CA GLY A 80 2.77 -8.04 -11.21
C GLY A 80 1.83 -9.18 -11.63
N PRO A 81 1.82 -9.63 -12.90
CA PRO A 81 1.06 -10.79 -13.34
C PRO A 81 1.34 -12.06 -12.51
N GLU A 82 2.61 -12.34 -12.19
CA GLU A 82 2.99 -13.47 -11.33
C GLU A 82 2.41 -13.33 -9.91
N ALA A 83 2.46 -12.12 -9.35
CA ALA A 83 1.95 -11.84 -8.01
C ALA A 83 0.42 -12.02 -7.89
N LEU A 84 -0.35 -11.63 -8.93
CA LEU A 84 -1.79 -11.91 -8.99
C LEU A 84 -2.05 -13.40 -9.17
N GLY A 85 -1.35 -14.03 -10.11
CA GLY A 85 -1.47 -15.46 -10.39
C GLY A 85 -1.19 -16.33 -9.18
N ALA A 86 -0.19 -15.97 -8.36
CA ALA A 86 0.11 -16.64 -7.10
C ALA A 86 -1.09 -16.59 -6.12
N ARG A 87 -1.69 -15.42 -5.92
CA ARG A 87 -2.88 -15.25 -5.04
C ARG A 87 -4.06 -16.08 -5.53
N ILE A 88 -4.32 -16.06 -6.85
CA ILE A 88 -5.39 -16.86 -7.47
C ILE A 88 -5.13 -18.36 -7.28
N ALA A 89 -3.91 -18.82 -7.55
CA ALA A 89 -3.54 -20.23 -7.39
C ALA A 89 -3.67 -20.70 -5.93
N LEU A 90 -3.26 -19.87 -4.98
CA LEU A 90 -3.40 -20.13 -3.55
C LEU A 90 -4.88 -20.18 -3.13
N ALA A 91 -5.71 -19.22 -3.58
CA ALA A 91 -7.14 -19.22 -3.29
C ALA A 91 -7.83 -20.48 -3.83
N ARG A 92 -7.49 -20.90 -5.05
CA ARG A 92 -8.05 -22.13 -5.68
C ARG A 92 -7.64 -23.41 -4.97
N ARG A 93 -6.44 -23.45 -4.35
CA ARG A 93 -5.91 -24.64 -3.65
C ARG A 93 -6.22 -24.68 -2.17
N ALA A 94 -6.60 -23.56 -1.57
CA ALA A 94 -6.98 -23.51 -0.17
C ALA A 94 -8.14 -24.48 0.12
N GLN A 95 -8.04 -25.19 1.23
CA GLN A 95 -9.04 -26.16 1.69
C GLN A 95 -9.64 -25.82 3.06
N LYS A 96 -8.94 -24.99 3.87
CA LYS A 96 -9.37 -24.71 5.24
C LYS A 96 -9.64 -23.23 5.48
N SER A 97 -8.71 -22.34 5.12
CA SER A 97 -8.87 -20.92 5.40
C SER A 97 -8.17 -20.02 4.40
N LEU A 98 -8.77 -18.84 4.22
CA LEU A 98 -8.18 -17.67 3.59
C LEU A 98 -8.35 -16.48 4.55
N ASP A 99 -7.23 -15.93 5.00
CA ASP A 99 -7.20 -14.72 5.82
C ASP A 99 -6.58 -13.59 4.97
N VAL A 100 -7.38 -12.55 4.68
CA VAL A 100 -7.10 -11.58 3.63
C VAL A 100 -7.24 -10.17 4.18
N GLN A 101 -6.18 -9.37 4.09
CA GLN A 101 -6.13 -7.99 4.59
C GLN A 101 -5.57 -7.07 3.53
N TYR A 102 -6.34 -6.02 3.12
CA TYR A 102 -5.91 -5.06 2.12
C TYR A 102 -6.35 -3.64 2.43
N TYR A 103 -5.57 -2.67 1.94
CA TYR A 103 -5.94 -1.26 1.95
C TYR A 103 -6.91 -0.94 0.81
N VAL A 104 -6.66 -1.45 -0.40
CA VAL A 104 -7.52 -1.24 -1.58
C VAL A 104 -7.80 -2.57 -2.27
N ILE A 105 -9.07 -2.81 -2.59
CA ILE A 105 -9.53 -3.76 -3.60
C ILE A 105 -10.43 -2.96 -4.55
N ALA A 106 -9.99 -2.77 -5.80
CA ALA A 106 -10.75 -1.98 -6.77
C ALA A 106 -11.85 -2.82 -7.46
N PRO A 107 -12.98 -2.21 -7.89
CA PRO A 107 -14.03 -2.91 -8.64
C PRO A 107 -13.67 -3.16 -10.12
N ASP A 108 -12.39 -3.29 -10.42
CA ASP A 108 -11.88 -3.55 -11.76
C ASP A 108 -11.75 -5.06 -12.08
N ALA A 109 -11.11 -5.40 -13.20
CA ALA A 109 -10.97 -6.79 -13.63
C ALA A 109 -10.14 -7.63 -12.65
N SER A 110 -9.08 -7.07 -12.06
CA SER A 110 -8.23 -7.74 -11.07
C SER A 110 -8.95 -7.95 -9.75
N GLY A 111 -9.62 -6.91 -9.24
CA GLY A 111 -10.40 -7.00 -7.99
C GLY A 111 -11.60 -7.94 -8.12
N ARG A 112 -12.33 -7.88 -9.26
CA ARG A 112 -13.45 -8.80 -9.53
C ARG A 112 -12.98 -10.25 -9.57
N GLN A 113 -11.90 -10.55 -10.29
CA GLN A 113 -11.35 -11.89 -10.31
C GLN A 113 -10.93 -12.34 -8.91
N PHE A 114 -10.25 -11.48 -8.16
CA PHE A 114 -9.80 -11.80 -6.81
C PHE A 114 -10.98 -12.11 -5.86
N LEU A 115 -12.01 -11.25 -5.82
CA LEU A 115 -13.20 -11.47 -4.99
C LEU A 115 -14.00 -12.70 -5.42
N ARG A 116 -14.06 -12.99 -6.73
CA ARG A 116 -14.63 -14.24 -7.25
C ARG A 116 -13.91 -15.48 -6.69
N GLU A 117 -12.57 -15.50 -6.69
CA GLU A 117 -11.81 -16.63 -6.16
C GLU A 117 -12.03 -16.83 -4.65
N LEU A 118 -12.25 -15.75 -3.88
CA LEU A 118 -12.62 -15.84 -2.46
C LEU A 118 -14.00 -16.49 -2.29
N ARG A 119 -15.00 -16.06 -3.10
CA ARG A 119 -16.34 -16.67 -3.12
C ARG A 119 -16.27 -18.15 -3.48
N ASP A 120 -15.56 -18.48 -4.55
CA ASP A 120 -15.45 -19.84 -5.04
C ASP A 120 -14.75 -20.75 -4.01
N ALA A 121 -13.77 -20.23 -3.28
CA ALA A 121 -13.16 -20.93 -2.15
C ALA A 121 -14.17 -21.19 -1.03
N ALA A 122 -14.98 -20.19 -0.66
CA ALA A 122 -16.02 -20.35 0.35
C ALA A 122 -17.08 -21.38 -0.06
N GLN A 123 -17.48 -21.42 -1.35
CA GLN A 123 -18.41 -22.42 -1.88
C GLN A 123 -17.82 -23.86 -1.81
N ARG A 124 -16.48 -24.01 -1.78
CA ARG A 124 -15.81 -25.29 -1.51
C ARG A 124 -15.73 -25.63 -0.01
N GLY A 125 -16.23 -24.77 0.89
CA GLY A 125 -16.20 -24.94 2.33
C GLY A 125 -14.99 -24.29 3.03
N VAL A 126 -14.20 -23.48 2.33
CA VAL A 126 -13.07 -22.73 2.91
C VAL A 126 -13.59 -21.57 3.75
N ARG A 127 -13.10 -21.41 4.98
CA ARG A 127 -13.37 -20.23 5.79
C ARG A 127 -12.64 -19.02 5.20
N VAL A 128 -13.37 -17.97 4.86
CA VAL A 128 -12.81 -16.72 4.32
C VAL A 128 -13.04 -15.58 5.31
N ARG A 129 -11.97 -14.94 5.76
CA ARG A 129 -11.99 -13.68 6.52
C ARG A 129 -11.37 -12.58 5.66
N LEU A 130 -12.16 -11.59 5.27
CA LEU A 130 -11.71 -10.42 4.52
C LEU A 130 -11.76 -9.18 5.40
N LEU A 131 -10.61 -8.59 5.69
CA LEU A 131 -10.44 -7.31 6.35
C LEU A 131 -9.94 -6.27 5.33
N ILE A 132 -10.71 -5.22 5.11
CA ILE A 132 -10.36 -4.17 4.14
C ILE A 132 -10.49 -2.79 4.80
N ASP A 133 -9.58 -1.88 4.48
CA ASP A 133 -9.71 -0.49 4.90
C ASP A 133 -10.90 0.20 4.21
N ASP A 134 -11.67 0.99 4.95
CA ASP A 134 -12.93 1.56 4.44
C ASP A 134 -12.76 2.73 3.48
N LEU A 135 -11.58 3.33 3.38
CA LEU A 135 -11.44 4.59 2.64
C LEU A 135 -11.92 4.50 1.19
N HIS A 136 -11.53 3.44 0.49
CA HIS A 136 -11.79 3.26 -0.94
C HIS A 136 -12.90 2.26 -1.28
N VAL A 137 -13.70 1.81 -0.29
CA VAL A 137 -14.70 0.75 -0.53
C VAL A 137 -16.14 1.25 -0.67
N GLY A 138 -16.39 2.56 -0.67
CA GLY A 138 -17.77 3.08 -0.71
C GLY A 138 -18.61 2.63 -1.92
N GLU A 139 -17.99 2.36 -3.06
CA GLU A 139 -18.63 1.81 -4.26
C GLU A 139 -18.80 0.28 -4.21
N LEU A 140 -18.15 -0.38 -3.26
CA LEU A 140 -18.18 -1.83 -3.07
C LEU A 140 -19.13 -2.29 -1.95
N ASP A 141 -19.78 -1.38 -1.24
CA ASP A 141 -20.59 -1.70 -0.06
C ASP A 141 -21.58 -2.84 -0.30
N GLU A 142 -22.38 -2.75 -1.35
CA GLU A 142 -23.37 -3.79 -1.70
C GLU A 142 -22.70 -5.09 -2.13
N LEU A 143 -21.60 -5.00 -2.89
CA LEU A 143 -20.87 -6.18 -3.34
C LEU A 143 -20.20 -6.90 -2.16
N LEU A 144 -19.61 -6.17 -1.22
CA LEU A 144 -19.00 -6.75 -0.02
C LEU A 144 -20.06 -7.34 0.93
N LEU A 145 -21.24 -6.70 1.03
CA LEU A 145 -22.38 -7.28 1.75
C LEU A 145 -22.84 -8.59 1.09
N GLY A 146 -22.87 -8.60 -0.26
CA GLY A 146 -23.22 -9.79 -1.03
C GLY A 146 -22.21 -10.92 -0.88
N LEU A 147 -20.92 -10.60 -0.88
CA LEU A 147 -19.85 -11.57 -0.59
C LEU A 147 -20.00 -12.14 0.84
N ALA A 148 -20.27 -11.29 1.83
CA ALA A 148 -20.47 -11.70 3.21
C ALA A 148 -21.76 -12.52 3.44
N ALA A 149 -22.67 -12.53 2.48
CA ALA A 149 -23.89 -13.36 2.53
C ALA A 149 -23.66 -14.83 2.07
N HIS A 150 -22.45 -15.17 1.64
CA HIS A 150 -22.05 -16.56 1.42
C HIS A 150 -21.68 -17.23 2.74
N ASP A 151 -22.06 -18.50 2.88
CA ASP A 151 -21.63 -19.33 4.01
C ASP A 151 -20.08 -19.33 4.07
N ASN A 152 -19.54 -19.36 5.28
CA ASN A 152 -18.10 -19.34 5.56
C ASN A 152 -17.34 -18.04 5.17
N VAL A 153 -18.03 -16.98 4.72
CA VAL A 153 -17.40 -15.69 4.46
C VAL A 153 -17.74 -14.69 5.56
N GLN A 154 -16.71 -14.04 6.07
CA GLN A 154 -16.82 -12.91 6.97
C GLN A 154 -16.07 -11.72 6.38
N VAL A 155 -16.73 -10.55 6.33
CA VAL A 155 -16.12 -9.31 5.84
C VAL A 155 -16.17 -8.27 6.96
N ARG A 156 -15.02 -7.63 7.23
CA ARG A 156 -14.92 -6.49 8.15
C ARG A 156 -14.29 -5.30 7.44
N LEU A 157 -14.82 -4.11 7.73
CA LEU A 157 -14.25 -2.84 7.30
C LEU A 157 -13.44 -2.25 8.45
N PHE A 158 -12.20 -1.89 8.17
CA PHE A 158 -11.33 -1.28 9.16
C PHE A 158 -11.48 0.24 9.14
N ASN A 159 -11.66 0.82 10.33
CA ASN A 159 -11.79 2.26 10.58
C ASN A 159 -12.79 2.95 9.63
N PRO A 160 -14.07 2.53 9.62
CA PRO A 160 -15.04 3.00 8.66
C PRO A 160 -15.34 4.50 8.79
N LEU A 161 -15.63 5.15 7.65
CA LEU A 161 -16.19 6.49 7.64
C LEU A 161 -17.66 6.43 8.13
N PRO A 162 -18.11 7.43 8.90
CA PRO A 162 -19.49 7.43 9.42
C PRO A 162 -20.55 7.56 8.31
N VAL A 163 -20.18 8.15 7.17
CA VAL A 163 -21.06 8.32 6.01
C VAL A 163 -20.81 7.21 4.99
N ARG A 164 -21.87 6.49 4.63
CA ARG A 164 -21.85 5.42 3.62
C ARG A 164 -22.40 5.90 2.29
N GLY A 165 -21.91 5.32 1.21
CA GLY A 165 -22.33 5.65 -0.16
C GLY A 165 -21.85 7.01 -0.67
N GLY A 166 -21.94 7.21 -2.00
CA GLY A 166 -21.52 8.45 -2.66
C GLY A 166 -19.99 8.55 -2.89
N ALA A 167 -19.59 9.67 -3.52
CA ALA A 167 -18.20 9.91 -3.87
C ALA A 167 -17.33 10.09 -2.61
N LEU A 168 -16.08 9.64 -2.69
CA LEU A 168 -15.10 9.72 -1.59
C LEU A 168 -14.97 11.14 -1.03
N GLN A 169 -14.93 12.17 -1.90
CA GLN A 169 -14.81 13.56 -1.49
C GLN A 169 -15.98 14.00 -0.61
N THR A 170 -17.21 13.59 -0.95
CA THR A 170 -18.41 13.87 -0.17
C THR A 170 -18.37 13.15 1.18
N ARG A 171 -17.98 11.89 1.19
CA ARG A 171 -17.81 11.10 2.43
C ARG A 171 -16.78 11.74 3.37
N LEU A 172 -15.63 12.15 2.84
CA LEU A 172 -14.59 12.84 3.62
C LEU A 172 -15.06 14.18 4.15
N LEU A 173 -15.71 15.00 3.32
CA LEU A 173 -16.24 16.31 3.73
C LEU A 173 -17.24 16.19 4.89
N LEU A 174 -18.14 15.22 4.82
CA LEU A 174 -19.13 14.97 5.86
C LEU A 174 -18.54 14.29 7.11
N SER A 175 -17.30 13.79 7.03
CA SER A 175 -16.57 13.17 8.14
C SER A 175 -15.50 14.08 8.78
N LEU A 176 -15.43 15.35 8.39
CA LEU A 176 -14.41 16.29 8.90
C LEU A 176 -14.44 16.47 10.43
N HIS A 177 -15.57 16.25 11.08
CA HIS A 177 -15.70 16.29 12.55
C HIS A 177 -14.91 15.17 13.24
N GLU A 178 -14.56 14.09 12.52
CA GLU A 178 -13.72 12.97 12.97
C GLU A 178 -12.40 12.89 12.20
N PHE A 179 -11.89 14.02 11.69
CA PHE A 179 -10.73 14.06 10.78
C PHE A 179 -9.52 13.28 11.31
N GLU A 180 -9.20 13.42 12.60
CA GLU A 180 -8.06 12.70 13.20
C GLU A 180 -8.22 11.19 13.11
N ARG A 181 -9.42 10.67 13.35
CA ARG A 181 -9.72 9.24 13.24
C ARG A 181 -9.71 8.80 11.78
N VAL A 182 -10.49 9.48 10.92
CA VAL A 182 -10.65 9.07 9.51
C VAL A 182 -9.38 9.25 8.68
N ASN A 183 -8.41 10.05 9.14
CA ASN A 183 -7.11 10.19 8.49
C ASN A 183 -6.15 9.03 8.78
N ARG A 184 -6.44 8.17 9.76
CA ARG A 184 -5.62 7.02 10.12
C ARG A 184 -6.13 5.77 9.42
N ARG A 185 -5.27 5.12 8.63
CA ARG A 185 -5.69 4.03 7.73
C ARG A 185 -4.90 2.76 8.00
N MET A 186 -5.52 1.63 7.73
CA MET A 186 -4.85 0.33 7.70
C MET A 186 -4.18 0.13 6.34
N HIS A 187 -2.87 0.36 6.28
CA HIS A 187 -2.14 0.23 5.02
C HIS A 187 -1.49 -1.15 4.83
N ASN A 188 -1.82 -2.13 5.67
CA ASN A 188 -1.34 -3.51 5.59
C ASN A 188 -1.86 -4.23 4.34
N LYS A 189 -1.03 -5.11 3.76
CA LYS A 189 -1.40 -5.99 2.64
C LYS A 189 -0.92 -7.40 2.96
N LEU A 190 -1.86 -8.30 3.18
CA LEU A 190 -1.57 -9.65 3.63
C LEU A 190 -2.61 -10.63 3.07
N PHE A 191 -2.13 -11.74 2.57
CA PHE A 191 -2.94 -12.85 2.09
C PHE A 191 -2.36 -14.16 2.63
N ILE A 192 -3.13 -14.91 3.41
CA ILE A 192 -2.70 -16.16 4.02
C ILE A 192 -3.65 -17.27 3.58
N ALA A 193 -3.09 -18.36 3.08
CA ALA A 193 -3.84 -19.53 2.64
C ALA A 193 -3.49 -20.76 3.50
N ASP A 194 -4.50 -21.37 4.08
CA ASP A 194 -4.43 -22.55 4.97
C ASP A 194 -3.39 -22.40 6.09
N GLY A 195 -3.09 -21.18 6.58
CA GLY A 195 -2.04 -20.96 7.57
C GLY A 195 -0.64 -21.46 7.16
N SER A 196 -0.44 -21.83 5.90
CA SER A 196 0.75 -22.52 5.41
C SER A 196 1.59 -21.68 4.45
N ILE A 197 0.95 -20.85 3.62
CA ILE A 197 1.61 -19.98 2.65
C ILE A 197 1.01 -18.58 2.77
N ALA A 198 1.87 -17.58 2.84
CA ALA A 198 1.46 -16.18 2.90
C ALA A 198 2.07 -15.36 1.76
N VAL A 199 1.38 -14.28 1.40
CA VAL A 199 1.88 -13.23 0.51
C VAL A 199 1.71 -11.89 1.21
N THR A 200 2.80 -11.12 1.35
CA THR A 200 2.79 -9.74 1.85
C THR A 200 3.74 -8.88 1.04
N GLY A 201 3.52 -7.56 1.02
CA GLY A 201 4.34 -6.62 0.26
C GLY A 201 3.65 -5.28 0.05
N GLY A 202 3.95 -4.62 -1.07
CA GLY A 202 3.42 -3.28 -1.36
C GLY A 202 2.08 -3.29 -2.14
N ARG A 203 1.75 -4.37 -2.86
CA ARG A 203 0.62 -4.41 -3.81
C ARG A 203 -0.74 -4.44 -3.14
N ASN A 204 -1.62 -3.54 -3.58
CA ASN A 204 -3.07 -3.68 -3.42
C ASN A 204 -3.67 -4.58 -4.53
N ILE A 205 -4.99 -4.69 -4.56
CA ILE A 205 -5.71 -5.48 -5.57
C ILE A 205 -6.42 -4.52 -6.52
N ALA A 206 -5.71 -4.12 -7.58
CA ALA A 206 -6.24 -3.31 -8.69
C ALA A 206 -5.37 -3.51 -9.94
N ASN A 207 -5.91 -3.17 -11.11
CA ASN A 207 -5.27 -3.43 -12.41
C ASN A 207 -3.85 -2.86 -12.50
N GLU A 208 -3.62 -1.67 -11.97
CA GLU A 208 -2.33 -0.98 -12.01
C GLU A 208 -1.22 -1.72 -11.24
N TYR A 209 -1.55 -2.53 -10.23
CA TYR A 209 -0.56 -3.33 -9.49
C TYR A 209 -0.16 -4.61 -10.23
N PHE A 210 -0.91 -4.99 -11.26
CA PHE A 210 -0.73 -6.26 -11.98
C PHE A 210 -0.49 -6.07 -13.48
N MET A 211 0.00 -4.91 -13.89
CA MET A 211 0.32 -4.56 -15.29
C MET A 211 -0.87 -4.66 -16.24
N ARG A 212 -2.06 -4.22 -15.79
CA ARG A 212 -3.32 -4.32 -16.52
C ARG A 212 -3.99 -2.97 -16.74
N SER A 213 -3.38 -1.88 -16.32
CA SER A 213 -3.85 -0.52 -16.57
C SER A 213 -3.25 0.01 -17.88
N GLU A 214 -4.09 0.65 -18.71
CA GLU A 214 -3.65 1.29 -19.95
C GLU A 214 -2.97 2.65 -19.70
N SER A 215 -3.23 3.30 -18.55
CA SER A 215 -2.71 4.62 -18.24
C SER A 215 -1.38 4.59 -17.50
N ALA A 216 -1.32 3.86 -16.38
CA ALA A 216 -0.11 3.74 -15.57
C ALA A 216 -0.11 2.42 -14.79
N ASN A 217 1.07 1.85 -14.60
CA ASN A 217 1.24 0.63 -13.82
C ASN A 217 2.32 0.80 -12.76
N PHE A 218 2.14 0.11 -11.63
CA PHE A 218 3.04 0.19 -10.50
C PHE A 218 4.16 -0.86 -10.54
N ILE A 219 5.39 -0.39 -10.35
CA ILE A 219 6.57 -1.20 -10.05
C ILE A 219 6.55 -1.46 -8.54
N ASP A 220 6.33 -2.71 -8.14
CA ASP A 220 6.18 -3.06 -6.73
C ASP A 220 6.78 -4.44 -6.43
N MET A 221 6.92 -4.78 -5.15
CA MET A 221 7.50 -6.05 -4.70
C MET A 221 6.66 -6.68 -3.59
N ASP A 222 6.34 -7.96 -3.78
CA ASP A 222 5.77 -8.83 -2.75
C ASP A 222 6.74 -9.96 -2.41
N VAL A 223 6.46 -10.63 -1.28
CA VAL A 223 7.16 -11.83 -0.83
C VAL A 223 6.14 -12.94 -0.61
N LEU A 224 6.32 -14.07 -1.29
CA LEU A 224 5.67 -15.33 -0.93
C LEU A 224 6.49 -15.97 0.18
N SER A 225 5.82 -16.42 1.23
CA SER A 225 6.44 -16.94 2.45
C SER A 225 5.83 -18.27 2.88
N THR A 226 6.66 -19.16 3.42
CA THR A 226 6.27 -20.41 4.08
C THR A 226 7.02 -20.57 5.41
N GLY A 227 6.57 -21.49 6.26
CA GLY A 227 7.25 -21.80 7.52
C GLY A 227 6.95 -20.81 8.64
N PRO A 228 7.88 -20.64 9.61
CA PRO A 228 7.60 -19.93 10.87
C PRO A 228 7.05 -18.51 10.72
N VAL A 229 7.45 -17.75 9.70
CA VAL A 229 6.97 -16.38 9.49
C VAL A 229 5.46 -16.32 9.25
N VAL A 230 4.85 -17.38 8.69
CA VAL A 230 3.40 -17.40 8.42
C VAL A 230 2.60 -17.36 9.71
N HIS A 231 3.08 -17.99 10.81
CA HIS A 231 2.44 -17.89 12.12
C HIS A 231 2.46 -16.44 12.63
N GLY A 232 3.61 -15.76 12.57
CA GLY A 232 3.71 -14.35 12.97
C GLY A 232 2.80 -13.44 12.15
N LEU A 233 2.63 -13.73 10.84
CA LEU A 233 1.70 -13.00 9.97
C LEU A 233 0.24 -13.30 10.33
N SER A 234 -0.09 -14.53 10.72
CA SER A 234 -1.42 -14.90 11.21
C SER A 234 -1.77 -14.19 12.52
N ASP A 235 -0.81 -14.10 13.45
CA ASP A 235 -0.98 -13.36 14.70
C ASP A 235 -1.22 -11.86 14.45
N VAL A 236 -0.52 -11.27 13.46
CA VAL A 236 -0.79 -9.88 13.03
C VAL A 236 -2.21 -9.77 12.51
N PHE A 237 -2.62 -10.65 11.58
CA PHE A 237 -3.98 -10.62 11.03
C PHE A 237 -5.03 -10.72 12.13
N ASP A 238 -4.89 -11.64 13.08
CA ASP A 238 -5.85 -11.86 14.17
C ASP A 238 -5.98 -10.66 15.11
N ARG A 239 -4.86 -9.98 15.42
CA ARG A 239 -4.89 -8.72 16.19
C ARG A 239 -5.72 -7.65 15.48
N TYR A 240 -5.54 -7.48 14.16
CA TYR A 240 -6.34 -6.52 13.37
C TYR A 240 -7.79 -6.93 13.24
N TRP A 241 -8.03 -8.21 12.96
CA TRP A 241 -9.37 -8.77 12.83
C TRP A 241 -10.21 -8.58 14.08
N ASN A 242 -9.64 -8.83 15.25
CA ASN A 242 -10.33 -8.75 16.54
C ASN A 242 -10.28 -7.35 17.19
N SER A 243 -9.70 -6.35 16.51
CA SER A 243 -9.55 -5.01 17.03
C SER A 243 -10.85 -4.20 16.99
N GLU A 244 -10.95 -3.18 17.81
CA GLU A 244 -12.12 -2.28 17.90
C GLU A 244 -12.47 -1.60 16.57
N PRO A 245 -11.48 -1.07 15.76
CA PRO A 245 -11.80 -0.42 14.50
C PRO A 245 -12.23 -1.37 13.37
N ALA A 246 -12.27 -2.69 13.59
CA ALA A 246 -12.72 -3.68 12.61
C ALA A 246 -14.22 -3.97 12.75
N TYR A 247 -15.04 -3.39 11.88
CA TYR A 247 -16.51 -3.49 11.92
C TYR A 247 -17.01 -4.55 10.93
N PRO A 248 -17.86 -5.53 11.36
CA PRO A 248 -18.57 -6.40 10.43
C PRO A 248 -19.37 -5.58 9.43
N ILE A 249 -19.30 -5.93 8.13
CA ILE A 249 -19.97 -5.17 7.06
C ILE A 249 -21.47 -5.01 7.31
N GLY A 250 -22.13 -6.05 7.81
CA GLY A 250 -23.57 -6.03 8.11
C GLY A 250 -23.98 -5.07 9.24
N SER A 251 -23.02 -4.56 10.05
CA SER A 251 -23.29 -3.51 11.04
C SER A 251 -23.28 -2.10 10.44
N LEU A 252 -22.73 -1.94 9.22
CA LEU A 252 -22.52 -0.66 8.56
C LEU A 252 -23.41 -0.47 7.33
N VAL A 253 -23.58 -1.52 6.54
CA VAL A 253 -24.29 -1.49 5.27
C VAL A 253 -25.66 -2.15 5.46
N ARG A 254 -26.71 -1.41 5.10
CA ARG A 254 -28.09 -1.92 5.12
C ARG A 254 -28.42 -2.53 3.75
N GLY A 255 -29.07 -3.67 3.73
CA GLY A 255 -29.51 -4.35 2.51
C GLY A 255 -30.05 -5.74 2.82
N GLU A 256 -30.75 -6.32 1.84
CA GLU A 256 -31.24 -7.70 1.94
C GLU A 256 -30.12 -8.67 1.53
N PRO A 257 -29.60 -9.53 2.43
CA PRO A 257 -28.42 -10.36 2.16
C PRO A 257 -28.56 -11.24 0.93
N LEU A 258 -29.73 -11.86 0.69
CA LEU A 258 -29.94 -12.72 -0.47
C LEU A 258 -29.92 -11.96 -1.80
N GLN A 259 -30.49 -10.74 -1.81
CA GLN A 259 -30.45 -9.86 -2.99
C GLN A 259 -29.02 -9.39 -3.26
N ALA A 260 -28.30 -8.94 -2.23
CA ALA A 260 -26.90 -8.53 -2.34
C ALA A 260 -26.01 -9.68 -2.81
N ARG A 261 -26.23 -10.92 -2.33
CA ARG A 261 -25.54 -12.13 -2.80
C ARG A 261 -25.78 -12.36 -4.29
N ALA A 262 -27.02 -12.31 -4.76
CA ALA A 262 -27.33 -12.50 -6.17
C ALA A 262 -26.67 -11.41 -7.05
N ALA A 263 -26.67 -10.16 -6.60
CA ALA A 263 -26.00 -9.05 -7.28
C ALA A 263 -24.48 -9.26 -7.33
N PHE A 264 -23.86 -9.68 -6.22
CA PHE A 264 -22.44 -10.01 -6.17
C PHE A 264 -22.09 -11.15 -7.12
N ASP A 265 -22.86 -12.26 -7.13
CA ASP A 265 -22.62 -13.40 -7.99
C ASP A 265 -22.68 -13.00 -9.47
N ALA A 266 -23.72 -12.25 -9.87
CA ALA A 266 -23.86 -11.74 -11.22
C ALA A 266 -22.67 -10.84 -11.63
N TRP A 267 -22.24 -9.96 -10.74
CA TRP A 267 -21.08 -9.09 -10.98
C TRP A 267 -19.77 -9.89 -11.05
N ALA A 268 -19.54 -10.82 -10.14
CA ALA A 268 -18.33 -11.64 -10.09
C ALA A 268 -18.17 -12.50 -11.35
N ASP A 269 -19.30 -12.98 -11.91
CA ASP A 269 -19.33 -13.84 -13.09
C ASP A 269 -19.41 -13.06 -14.42
N SER A 270 -19.63 -11.74 -14.40
CA SER A 270 -19.79 -10.92 -15.60
C SER A 270 -18.51 -10.70 -16.40
N GLY A 271 -17.32 -10.93 -15.81
CA GLY A 271 -16.03 -10.67 -16.43
C GLY A 271 -15.37 -11.96 -16.98
N PRO A 272 -14.49 -11.82 -17.99
CA PRO A 272 -13.71 -12.95 -18.45
C PRO A 272 -12.85 -13.50 -17.31
N ALA A 273 -12.65 -14.81 -17.29
CA ALA A 273 -11.62 -15.39 -16.47
C ALA A 273 -10.27 -14.87 -16.95
N LEU A 274 -9.47 -14.34 -16.03
CA LEU A 274 -8.12 -13.94 -16.37
C LEU A 274 -7.32 -15.18 -16.78
N ALA A 275 -6.54 -15.06 -17.85
CA ALA A 275 -5.70 -16.15 -18.33
C ALA A 275 -4.83 -16.68 -17.18
N THR A 276 -4.69 -17.98 -17.10
CA THR A 276 -3.84 -18.62 -16.09
C THR A 276 -2.41 -18.15 -16.32
N VAL A 277 -1.81 -17.58 -15.30
CA VAL A 277 -0.43 -17.10 -15.38
C VAL A 277 0.51 -18.31 -15.35
N GLU A 278 1.50 -18.28 -16.21
CA GLU A 278 2.60 -19.27 -16.22
C GLU A 278 3.55 -19.05 -15.01
N GLY A 279 4.53 -19.91 -14.85
CA GLY A 279 5.56 -19.72 -13.82
C GLY A 279 5.10 -20.15 -12.42
N LEU A 280 5.19 -19.23 -11.43
CA LEU A 280 4.89 -19.51 -10.02
C LEU A 280 3.45 -20.02 -9.80
N ALA A 281 2.46 -19.44 -10.50
CA ALA A 281 1.08 -19.89 -10.39
C ALA A 281 0.91 -21.36 -10.85
N ALA A 282 1.60 -21.77 -11.90
CA ALA A 282 1.62 -23.16 -12.35
C ALA A 282 2.31 -24.07 -11.32
N GLN A 283 3.42 -23.64 -10.73
CA GLN A 283 4.10 -24.37 -9.65
C GLN A 283 3.21 -24.50 -8.41
N LEU A 284 2.56 -23.43 -7.98
CA LEU A 284 1.61 -23.43 -6.88
C LEU A 284 0.37 -24.31 -7.18
N SER A 285 -0.02 -24.44 -8.43
CA SER A 285 -1.15 -25.30 -8.86
C SER A 285 -0.76 -26.75 -9.04
N SER A 286 0.51 -27.06 -9.21
CA SER A 286 1.04 -28.43 -9.32
C SER A 286 1.31 -29.04 -7.93
N ARG A 287 1.70 -30.32 -7.87
CA ARG A 287 2.19 -30.95 -6.64
C ARG A 287 3.71 -30.87 -6.51
N ALA A 288 4.39 -30.20 -7.44
CA ALA A 288 5.83 -30.01 -7.41
C ALA A 288 6.23 -29.01 -6.30
N SER A 289 7.46 -29.10 -5.82
CA SER A 289 8.02 -28.14 -4.89
C SER A 289 8.17 -26.76 -5.56
N VAL A 290 8.10 -25.70 -4.75
CA VAL A 290 8.38 -24.32 -5.18
C VAL A 290 9.83 -23.98 -4.82
N PRO A 291 10.62 -23.42 -5.74
CA PRO A 291 11.96 -22.93 -5.40
C PRO A 291 11.85 -21.77 -4.38
N LEU A 292 12.35 -22.01 -3.18
CA LEU A 292 12.37 -21.05 -2.07
C LEU A 292 13.80 -20.86 -1.58
N ARG A 293 14.06 -19.68 -1.05
CA ARG A 293 15.26 -19.37 -0.31
C ARG A 293 14.92 -19.32 1.18
N PHE A 294 15.74 -19.94 2.02
CA PHE A 294 15.46 -20.09 3.45
C PHE A 294 16.31 -19.12 4.25
N ALA A 295 15.64 -18.34 5.11
CA ALA A 295 16.29 -17.32 5.93
C ALA A 295 15.54 -17.07 7.24
N PRO A 296 16.22 -16.51 8.27
CA PRO A 296 15.55 -15.90 9.40
C PRO A 296 14.73 -14.69 8.94
N VAL A 297 13.50 -14.58 9.46
CA VAL A 297 12.59 -13.47 9.13
C VAL A 297 11.96 -12.92 10.40
N SER A 298 11.93 -11.60 10.52
CA SER A 298 11.16 -10.89 11.53
C SER A 298 9.99 -10.15 10.88
N VAL A 299 8.83 -10.13 11.57
CA VAL A 299 7.66 -9.36 11.15
C VAL A 299 7.64 -8.07 11.94
N PHE A 300 7.70 -6.93 11.24
CA PHE A 300 7.47 -5.61 11.82
C PHE A 300 6.06 -5.16 11.43
N ALA A 301 5.19 -5.01 12.41
CA ALA A 301 3.82 -4.59 12.19
C ALA A 301 3.38 -3.62 13.30
N ASP A 302 2.68 -2.57 12.91
CA ASP A 302 2.07 -1.65 13.86
C ASP A 302 0.95 -2.32 14.64
N ASP A 303 0.68 -1.83 15.84
CA ASP A 303 -0.51 -2.19 16.59
C ASP A 303 -1.76 -1.54 15.95
N PRO A 304 -2.90 -2.26 15.81
CA PRO A 304 -4.13 -1.67 15.27
C PRO A 304 -4.63 -0.46 16.08
N GLY A 305 -4.28 -0.33 17.35
CA GLY A 305 -4.55 0.81 18.21
C GLY A 305 -3.93 2.12 17.70
N LYS A 306 -2.88 2.08 16.87
CA LYS A 306 -2.32 3.25 16.19
C LYS A 306 -3.37 4.00 15.35
N ALA A 307 -4.37 3.29 14.82
CA ALA A 307 -5.49 3.88 14.09
C ALA A 307 -6.58 4.47 15.01
N CYS A 308 -6.59 4.15 16.31
CA CYS A 308 -7.62 4.64 17.25
C CYS A 308 -7.14 5.84 18.06
N ALA A 309 -5.99 5.74 18.72
CA ALA A 309 -5.43 6.80 19.57
C ALA A 309 -3.90 6.66 19.67
N PRO A 310 -3.14 7.75 19.57
CA PRO A 310 -1.67 7.71 19.57
C PRO A 310 -1.04 7.65 20.98
N THR A 311 -1.73 7.15 22.00
CA THR A 311 -1.23 7.15 23.38
C THR A 311 -0.50 5.87 23.72
N ALA A 312 0.79 6.01 24.11
CA ALA A 312 1.64 4.95 24.72
C ALA A 312 1.67 3.60 23.95
N LEU A 313 1.82 3.66 22.62
CA LEU A 313 1.94 2.46 21.78
C LEU A 313 3.36 1.86 21.88
N PRO A 314 3.50 0.54 21.63
CA PRO A 314 4.80 -0.09 21.45
C PRO A 314 5.56 0.58 20.28
N PRO A 315 6.89 0.32 20.11
CA PRO A 315 7.64 0.81 18.97
C PRO A 315 6.91 0.50 17.66
N THR A 316 6.82 1.50 16.78
CA THR A 316 6.16 1.34 15.49
C THR A 316 7.00 0.50 14.52
N ALA A 317 6.37 0.02 13.44
CA ALA A 317 7.10 -0.61 12.34
C ALA A 317 8.21 0.31 11.80
N MET A 318 7.95 1.64 11.74
CA MET A 318 8.93 2.64 11.35
C MET A 318 10.11 2.73 12.34
N ASP A 319 9.84 2.73 13.65
CA ASP A 319 10.93 2.78 14.65
C ASP A 319 11.83 1.53 14.54
N SER A 320 11.24 0.37 14.32
CA SER A 320 11.97 -0.89 14.11
C SER A 320 12.83 -0.85 12.84
N ALA A 321 12.28 -0.33 11.73
CA ALA A 321 13.01 -0.15 10.47
C ALA A 321 14.16 0.85 10.60
N LEU A 322 13.93 1.98 11.26
CA LEU A 322 14.97 2.97 11.51
C LEU A 322 16.09 2.41 12.42
N LEU A 323 15.74 1.57 13.41
CA LEU A 323 16.73 0.89 14.25
C LEU A 323 17.59 -0.06 13.42
N MET A 324 16.99 -0.84 12.51
CA MET A 324 17.71 -1.70 11.57
C MET A 324 18.65 -0.87 10.67
N MET A 325 18.17 0.23 10.08
CA MET A 325 18.99 1.09 9.21
C MET A 325 20.15 1.73 9.97
N ARG A 326 19.97 2.08 11.25
CA ARG A 326 21.03 2.61 12.11
C ARG A 326 22.13 1.59 12.45
N SER A 327 21.88 0.30 12.28
CA SER A 327 22.89 -0.74 12.47
C SER A 327 23.83 -0.94 11.27
N ALA A 328 23.62 -0.18 10.17
CA ALA A 328 24.44 -0.25 8.98
C ALA A 328 25.94 -0.02 9.26
N GLN A 329 26.78 -0.77 8.54
CA GLN A 329 28.23 -0.68 8.62
C GLN A 329 28.85 -0.16 7.32
N SER A 330 28.15 -0.24 6.20
CA SER A 330 28.70 0.12 4.88
C SER A 330 27.72 0.87 3.98
N GLU A 331 26.47 0.41 3.90
CA GLU A 331 25.51 1.02 2.99
C GLU A 331 24.06 0.82 3.40
N VAL A 332 23.21 1.80 3.07
CA VAL A 332 21.76 1.74 3.15
C VAL A 332 21.18 2.15 1.81
N THR A 333 20.39 1.30 1.18
CA THR A 333 19.61 1.61 -0.02
C THR A 333 18.14 1.61 0.32
N ILE A 334 17.45 2.71 0.04
CA ILE A 334 16.01 2.90 0.28
C ILE A 334 15.31 3.05 -1.06
N VAL A 335 14.26 2.27 -1.28
CA VAL A 335 13.35 2.38 -2.42
C VAL A 335 11.96 2.66 -1.87
N SER A 336 11.45 3.86 -2.09
CA SER A 336 10.15 4.27 -1.55
C SER A 336 9.44 5.23 -2.52
N PRO A 337 8.18 4.96 -2.89
CA PRO A 337 7.44 5.84 -3.80
C PRO A 337 7.17 7.21 -3.18
N TYR A 338 6.92 7.23 -1.88
CA TYR A 338 6.69 8.41 -1.07
C TYR A 338 7.79 8.49 -0.03
N PHE A 339 8.64 9.49 -0.18
CA PHE A 339 9.85 9.64 0.61
C PHE A 339 9.93 11.06 1.16
N VAL A 340 9.61 11.24 2.42
CA VAL A 340 9.69 12.52 3.12
C VAL A 340 10.49 12.32 4.42
N PRO A 341 11.82 12.53 4.40
CA PRO A 341 12.69 12.18 5.54
C PRO A 341 12.42 13.05 6.79
N GLY A 342 11.92 14.26 6.61
CA GLY A 342 11.81 15.22 7.69
C GLY A 342 13.17 15.55 8.32
N GLU A 343 13.16 16.40 9.33
CA GLU A 343 14.36 16.77 10.09
C GLU A 343 15.01 15.57 10.79
N ARG A 344 14.19 14.60 11.27
CA ARG A 344 14.70 13.37 11.92
C ARG A 344 15.46 12.50 10.94
N GLY A 345 14.91 12.29 9.74
CA GLY A 345 15.55 11.51 8.69
C GLY A 345 16.84 12.14 8.18
N LEU A 346 16.86 13.47 7.96
CA LEU A 346 18.09 14.18 7.59
C LEU A 346 19.20 14.02 8.64
N LYS A 347 18.90 14.13 9.92
CA LYS A 347 19.87 13.92 11.00
C LYS A 347 20.42 12.49 11.01
N LEU A 348 19.57 11.49 10.73
CA LEU A 348 20.00 10.10 10.67
C LEU A 348 20.90 9.84 9.44
N MET A 349 20.58 10.43 8.29
CA MET A 349 21.41 10.33 7.07
C MET A 349 22.77 11.03 7.26
N HIS A 350 22.78 12.22 7.86
CA HIS A 350 24.02 12.93 8.17
C HIS A 350 24.93 12.08 9.06
N ALA A 351 24.41 11.57 10.19
CA ALA A 351 25.16 10.71 11.09
C ALA A 351 25.70 9.42 10.40
N ALA A 352 24.92 8.83 9.49
CA ALA A 352 25.36 7.67 8.71
C ALA A 352 26.53 8.03 7.78
N ILE A 353 26.39 9.12 7.01
CA ILE A 353 27.41 9.57 6.05
C ILE A 353 28.70 10.01 6.78
N ASP A 354 28.60 10.72 7.89
CA ASP A 354 29.76 11.09 8.74
C ASP A 354 30.50 9.85 9.27
N SER A 355 29.78 8.74 9.43
CA SER A 355 30.35 7.44 9.81
C SER A 355 30.89 6.63 8.62
N GLY A 356 30.91 7.20 7.40
CA GLY A 356 31.40 6.54 6.18
C GLY A 356 30.40 5.58 5.52
N ILE A 357 29.13 5.59 5.94
CA ILE A 357 28.08 4.74 5.39
C ILE A 357 27.49 5.41 4.14
N ARG A 358 27.41 4.68 3.03
CA ARG A 358 26.75 5.16 1.81
C ARG A 358 25.23 5.10 1.96
N VAL A 359 24.55 6.19 1.66
CA VAL A 359 23.09 6.26 1.66
C VAL A 359 22.60 6.55 0.26
N SER A 360 21.73 5.66 -0.26
CA SER A 360 21.12 5.79 -1.59
C SER A 360 19.60 5.76 -1.46
N VAL A 361 18.91 6.65 -2.16
CA VAL A 361 17.45 6.75 -2.18
C VAL A 361 16.94 6.73 -3.62
N MET A 362 15.95 5.88 -3.87
CA MET A 362 15.23 5.77 -5.13
C MET A 362 13.76 6.09 -4.88
N THR A 363 13.20 7.08 -5.60
CA THR A 363 11.81 7.52 -5.43
C THR A 363 11.17 7.90 -6.77
N ASN A 364 9.92 8.33 -6.78
CA ASN A 364 9.27 8.84 -7.99
C ASN A 364 9.74 10.25 -8.34
N SER A 365 9.84 10.55 -9.63
CA SER A 365 9.89 11.94 -10.11
C SER A 365 8.50 12.59 -10.01
N LEU A 366 8.43 13.91 -10.20
CA LEU A 366 7.14 14.62 -10.24
C LEU A 366 6.24 14.12 -11.38
N ALA A 367 6.83 13.67 -12.48
CA ALA A 367 6.08 13.16 -13.63
C ALA A 367 5.59 11.72 -13.45
N SER A 368 6.24 10.93 -12.57
CA SER A 368 5.88 9.53 -12.31
C SER A 368 5.05 9.32 -11.04
N THR A 369 4.98 10.31 -10.13
CA THR A 369 4.21 10.15 -8.89
C THR A 369 2.71 10.21 -9.12
N ASP A 370 1.95 9.43 -8.35
CA ASP A 370 0.49 9.54 -8.19
C ASP A 370 0.09 10.47 -7.04
N GLU A 371 1.06 10.83 -6.15
CA GLU A 371 0.86 11.72 -4.99
C GLU A 371 1.74 12.99 -5.09
N PRO A 372 1.37 13.98 -5.94
CA PRO A 372 2.18 15.18 -6.14
C PRO A 372 2.47 15.99 -4.87
N LEU A 373 1.55 15.98 -3.89
CA LEU A 373 1.76 16.69 -2.63
C LEU A 373 2.88 16.07 -1.80
N THR A 374 2.96 14.75 -1.76
CA THR A 374 4.05 14.01 -1.08
C THR A 374 5.39 14.27 -1.79
N TYR A 375 5.39 14.31 -3.14
CA TYR A 375 6.57 14.76 -3.88
C TYR A 375 7.00 16.19 -3.48
N GLY A 376 6.04 17.10 -3.31
CA GLY A 376 6.33 18.45 -2.82
C GLY A 376 6.99 18.45 -1.44
N GLY A 377 6.60 17.54 -0.54
CA GLY A 377 7.25 17.28 0.74
C GLY A 377 8.71 16.83 0.59
N TYR A 378 8.95 15.84 -0.26
CA TYR A 378 10.28 15.35 -0.61
C TYR A 378 11.19 16.45 -1.19
N ALA A 379 10.67 17.23 -2.13
CA ALA A 379 11.43 18.26 -2.83
C ALA A 379 12.03 19.33 -1.89
N ARG A 380 11.42 19.56 -0.73
CA ARG A 380 11.95 20.49 0.30
C ARG A 380 13.31 20.03 0.86
N TYR A 381 13.54 18.72 0.91
CA TYR A 381 14.74 18.10 1.50
C TYR A 381 15.81 17.71 0.48
N ARG A 382 15.47 17.71 -0.80
CA ARG A 382 16.29 17.20 -1.90
C ARG A 382 17.69 17.84 -1.96
N THR A 383 17.76 19.16 -1.95
CA THR A 383 19.03 19.90 -1.96
C THR A 383 19.87 19.60 -0.72
N GLN A 384 19.26 19.50 0.46
CA GLN A 384 19.96 19.19 1.70
C GLN A 384 20.54 17.78 1.67
N MET A 385 19.78 16.80 1.20
CA MET A 385 20.25 15.40 1.06
C MET A 385 21.44 15.31 0.09
N LEU A 386 21.34 15.96 -1.06
CA LEU A 386 22.45 15.98 -2.04
C LEU A 386 23.72 16.63 -1.46
N ASN A 387 23.58 17.72 -0.73
CA ASN A 387 24.71 18.39 -0.05
C ASN A 387 25.33 17.55 1.07
N LEU A 388 24.56 16.65 1.70
CA LEU A 388 25.09 15.66 2.63
C LEU A 388 25.84 14.52 1.94
N GLY A 389 25.67 14.32 0.63
CA GLY A 389 26.28 13.23 -0.11
C GLY A 389 25.37 12.00 -0.27
N VAL A 390 24.06 12.15 -0.05
CA VAL A 390 23.09 11.09 -0.36
C VAL A 390 22.99 10.93 -1.87
N SER A 391 23.07 9.70 -2.38
CA SER A 391 22.80 9.39 -3.79
C SER A 391 21.29 9.36 -4.01
N LEU A 392 20.77 10.30 -4.79
CA LEU A 392 19.34 10.40 -5.10
C LEU A 392 19.09 10.00 -6.55
N SER A 393 18.06 9.15 -6.76
CA SER A 393 17.55 8.80 -8.08
C SER A 393 16.04 8.93 -8.11
N GLU A 394 15.49 9.49 -9.18
CA GLU A 394 14.05 9.63 -9.42
C GLU A 394 13.62 8.80 -10.65
N LEU A 395 12.51 8.06 -10.55
CA LEU A 395 11.98 7.26 -11.66
C LEU A 395 11.48 8.16 -12.78
N SER A 396 11.90 7.89 -14.02
CA SER A 396 11.34 8.51 -15.22
C SER A 396 9.95 7.92 -15.54
N PRO A 397 8.96 8.74 -15.96
CA PRO A 397 7.65 8.24 -16.36
C PRO A 397 7.67 7.47 -17.68
N LEU A 398 8.73 7.64 -18.49
CA LEU A 398 8.79 7.08 -19.83
C LEU A 398 9.08 5.58 -19.76
N PRO A 399 8.27 4.74 -20.46
CA PRO A 399 8.54 3.32 -20.53
C PRO A 399 9.81 3.09 -21.35
N ASN A 400 10.79 2.41 -20.79
CA ASN A 400 11.90 1.95 -21.59
C ASN A 400 11.47 0.74 -22.44
N ARG A 401 11.89 0.73 -23.71
CA ARG A 401 11.52 -0.27 -24.72
C ARG A 401 12.01 -1.71 -24.44
N LYS A 402 12.77 -1.93 -23.35
CA LYS A 402 13.45 -3.21 -23.04
C LYS A 402 12.84 -4.01 -21.88
N PHE A 403 11.63 -3.67 -21.41
CA PHE A 403 11.06 -4.27 -20.21
C PHE A 403 10.18 -5.51 -20.48
N ASP A 404 10.74 -6.70 -20.27
CA ASP A 404 9.99 -7.97 -20.30
C ASP A 404 9.68 -8.54 -18.89
N MET A 405 10.43 -8.11 -17.84
CA MET A 405 10.41 -8.81 -16.54
C MET A 405 9.20 -8.49 -15.64
N PHE A 406 8.53 -7.34 -15.83
CA PHE A 406 7.37 -6.94 -15.01
C PHE A 406 6.03 -7.04 -15.75
N GLY A 407 6.04 -7.45 -16.99
CA GLY A 407 4.91 -7.45 -17.90
C GLY A 407 5.06 -6.38 -19.00
N ASP A 408 4.19 -6.43 -20.01
CA ASP A 408 4.24 -5.52 -21.16
C ASP A 408 3.76 -4.10 -20.76
N MET A 409 4.71 -3.21 -20.44
CA MET A 409 4.45 -1.80 -20.13
C MET A 409 4.51 -0.88 -21.36
N ARG A 410 4.55 -1.42 -22.58
CA ARG A 410 4.83 -0.67 -23.82
C ARG A 410 3.94 0.53 -24.09
N SER A 411 2.79 0.64 -23.43
CA SER A 411 1.81 1.72 -23.64
C SER A 411 1.44 2.52 -22.38
N SER A 412 1.92 2.15 -21.18
CA SER A 412 1.55 2.79 -19.92
C SER A 412 2.74 3.41 -19.20
N LEU A 413 2.45 4.45 -18.38
CA LEU A 413 3.47 5.09 -17.54
C LEU A 413 3.91 4.14 -16.41
N GLY A 414 5.22 4.08 -16.14
CA GLY A 414 5.76 3.40 -14.96
C GLY A 414 5.70 4.31 -13.73
N ARG A 415 5.24 3.76 -12.60
CA ARG A 415 5.22 4.42 -11.29
C ARG A 415 5.85 3.51 -10.25
N LEU A 416 6.75 4.03 -9.45
CA LEU A 416 7.26 3.27 -8.30
C LEU A 416 6.18 3.16 -7.23
N HIS A 417 5.99 1.94 -6.71
CA HIS A 417 5.17 1.72 -5.51
C HIS A 417 5.83 0.73 -4.53
N ALA A 418 6.99 0.15 -4.85
CA ALA A 418 7.74 -0.73 -3.96
C ALA A 418 8.25 0.01 -2.71
N LYS A 419 8.13 -0.64 -1.55
CA LYS A 419 8.67 -0.17 -0.28
C LYS A 419 9.70 -1.20 0.18
N VAL A 420 10.96 -0.90 -0.15
CA VAL A 420 12.10 -1.80 0.07
C VAL A 420 13.24 -1.01 0.70
N ALA A 421 13.89 -1.62 1.69
CA ALA A 421 15.17 -1.12 2.16
C ALA A 421 16.17 -2.27 2.26
N VAL A 422 17.42 -2.01 1.88
CA VAL A 422 18.51 -2.98 1.99
C VAL A 422 19.64 -2.35 2.79
N VAL A 423 20.09 -3.05 3.83
CA VAL A 423 21.20 -2.65 4.69
C VAL A 423 22.35 -3.64 4.51
N ASP A 424 23.54 -3.13 4.18
CA ASP A 424 24.79 -3.89 4.04
C ASP A 424 24.69 -5.10 3.09
N ARG A 425 23.78 -5.03 2.11
CA ARG A 425 23.45 -6.14 1.17
C ARG A 425 23.07 -7.44 1.86
N ARG A 426 22.67 -7.38 3.11
CA ARG A 426 22.33 -8.53 3.94
C ARG A 426 20.91 -8.46 4.45
N TRP A 427 20.50 -7.32 5.01
CA TRP A 427 19.18 -7.15 5.58
C TRP A 427 18.25 -6.55 4.54
N LEU A 428 17.16 -7.26 4.24
CA LEU A 428 16.13 -6.82 3.30
C LEU A 428 14.83 -6.55 4.05
N LEU A 429 14.35 -5.31 3.99
CA LEU A 429 12.99 -4.94 4.41
C LEU A 429 12.10 -4.84 3.18
N VAL A 430 10.96 -5.54 3.20
CA VAL A 430 9.91 -5.46 2.17
C VAL A 430 8.54 -5.41 2.85
N GLY A 431 7.67 -4.50 2.44
CA GLY A 431 6.34 -4.42 3.04
C GLY A 431 5.48 -3.28 2.49
N SER A 432 4.59 -2.78 3.34
CA SER A 432 3.65 -1.72 2.98
C SER A 432 4.14 -0.31 3.34
N MET A 433 5.19 -0.18 4.15
CA MET A 433 5.60 1.05 4.81
C MET A 433 6.38 1.99 3.89
N ASN A 434 5.84 3.18 3.61
CA ASN A 434 6.58 4.27 2.99
C ASN A 434 7.52 4.97 4.01
N MET A 435 8.49 5.69 3.50
CA MET A 435 9.38 6.52 4.32
C MET A 435 8.85 7.97 4.39
N ASP A 436 7.67 8.14 5.01
CA ASP A 436 6.96 9.41 5.14
C ASP A 436 6.29 9.56 6.52
N ALA A 437 5.74 10.75 6.79
CA ALA A 437 5.10 11.06 8.06
C ALA A 437 3.78 10.28 8.25
N ARG A 438 3.04 9.96 7.17
CA ARG A 438 1.81 9.18 7.27
C ARG A 438 2.07 7.76 7.74
N SER A 439 3.05 7.07 7.14
CA SER A 439 3.45 5.72 7.57
C SER A 439 4.01 5.72 8.99
N SER A 440 4.73 6.78 9.38
CA SER A 440 5.27 6.91 10.74
C SER A 440 4.18 7.12 11.80
N ARG A 441 3.17 7.98 11.55
CA ARG A 441 2.26 8.50 12.57
C ARG A 441 0.81 8.07 12.42
N SER A 442 0.31 7.90 11.21
CA SER A 442 -1.12 7.79 10.90
C SER A 442 -1.52 6.43 10.40
N ASN A 443 -0.79 5.88 9.44
CA ASN A 443 -1.11 4.59 8.86
C ASN A 443 -0.54 3.46 9.71
N THR A 444 -1.25 2.34 9.77
CA THR A 444 -0.66 1.10 10.26
C THR A 444 -0.01 0.36 9.12
N GLU A 445 1.15 -0.23 9.37
CA GLU A 445 2.02 -0.84 8.36
C GLU A 445 2.43 -2.25 8.76
N ILE A 446 2.86 -3.04 7.77
CA ILE A 446 3.44 -4.36 7.94
C ILE A 446 4.64 -4.52 7.02
N SER A 447 5.75 -5.06 7.53
CA SER A 447 6.96 -5.33 6.76
C SER A 447 7.65 -6.60 7.25
N LEU A 448 8.30 -7.31 6.35
CA LEU A 448 9.24 -8.38 6.66
C LEU A 448 10.65 -7.83 6.68
N VAL A 449 11.44 -8.23 7.67
CA VAL A 449 12.89 -8.05 7.69
C VAL A 449 13.55 -9.42 7.55
N ILE A 450 14.29 -9.58 6.49
CA ILE A 450 14.88 -10.85 6.04
C ILE A 450 16.39 -10.76 6.16
N ASP A 451 17.02 -11.68 6.89
CA ASP A 451 18.48 -11.78 7.00
C ASP A 451 19.01 -12.77 5.94
N ASP A 452 19.20 -12.29 4.71
CA ASP A 452 19.76 -13.09 3.63
C ASP A 452 20.45 -12.24 2.56
N VAL A 453 21.74 -12.47 2.35
CA VAL A 453 22.56 -11.77 1.35
C VAL A 453 22.05 -12.00 -0.08
N GLY A 454 21.55 -13.19 -0.38
CA GLY A 454 21.09 -13.53 -1.72
C GLY A 454 19.79 -12.83 -2.08
N LEU A 455 18.78 -12.82 -1.19
CA LEU A 455 17.51 -12.10 -1.39
C LEU A 455 17.73 -10.59 -1.40
N SER A 456 18.61 -10.07 -0.55
CA SER A 456 18.99 -8.65 -0.55
C SER A 456 19.59 -8.23 -1.89
N ASN A 457 20.55 -9.00 -2.41
CA ASN A 457 21.13 -8.72 -3.72
C ASN A 457 20.15 -8.97 -4.88
N GLU A 458 19.24 -9.93 -4.76
CA GLU A 458 18.19 -10.16 -5.74
C GLU A 458 17.22 -8.97 -5.81
N ALA A 459 16.75 -8.47 -4.65
CA ALA A 459 15.91 -7.30 -4.58
C ALA A 459 16.59 -6.07 -5.22
N LEU A 460 17.84 -5.81 -4.87
CA LEU A 460 18.62 -4.72 -5.48
C LEU A 460 18.76 -4.89 -7.00
N ARG A 461 19.09 -6.09 -7.49
CA ARG A 461 19.18 -6.34 -8.95
C ARG A 461 17.84 -6.10 -9.65
N GLN A 462 16.74 -6.62 -9.10
CA GLN A 462 15.41 -6.44 -9.66
C GLN A 462 15.03 -4.95 -9.71
N MET A 463 15.30 -4.18 -8.65
CA MET A 463 15.07 -2.74 -8.65
C MET A 463 16.00 -2.01 -9.63
N GLN A 464 17.30 -2.31 -9.63
CA GLN A 464 18.28 -1.68 -10.50
C GLN A 464 18.06 -1.95 -11.99
N GLN A 465 17.55 -3.12 -12.38
CA GLN A 465 17.23 -3.43 -13.77
C GLN A 465 16.15 -2.48 -14.33
N HIS A 466 15.18 -2.07 -13.50
CA HIS A 466 14.21 -1.04 -13.86
C HIS A 466 14.83 0.35 -13.92
N TRP A 467 15.75 0.60 -13.00
CA TRP A 467 16.35 1.90 -12.80
C TRP A 467 17.34 2.29 -13.88
N ARG A 468 18.09 1.32 -14.43
CA ARG A 468 19.21 1.59 -15.37
C ARG A 468 18.82 2.39 -16.59
N ASP A 469 17.61 2.21 -17.08
CA ASP A 469 17.20 2.75 -18.39
C ASP A 469 16.01 3.74 -18.28
N SER A 470 15.55 4.06 -17.06
CA SER A 470 14.34 4.87 -16.85
C SER A 470 14.42 5.67 -15.55
N HIS A 471 15.54 6.35 -15.31
CA HIS A 471 15.69 7.17 -14.11
C HIS A 471 16.47 8.45 -14.40
N TYR A 472 16.39 9.36 -13.47
CA TYR A 472 17.23 10.53 -13.37
C TYR A 472 18.15 10.37 -12.17
N GLU A 473 19.46 10.54 -12.36
CA GLU A 473 20.39 10.78 -11.25
C GLU A 473 20.36 12.28 -10.92
N LEU A 474 20.29 12.60 -9.63
CA LEU A 474 20.24 13.98 -9.19
C LEU A 474 21.60 14.44 -8.68
N ARG A 475 21.98 15.66 -9.04
CA ARG A 475 23.18 16.32 -8.48
C ARG A 475 22.95 17.81 -8.24
N ILE A 476 23.86 18.41 -7.53
CA ILE A 476 23.95 19.88 -7.42
C ILE A 476 24.79 20.40 -8.59
N ALA A 477 24.23 21.34 -9.35
CA ALA A 477 24.95 22.02 -10.43
C ALA A 477 26.14 22.81 -9.88
N PRO A 478 27.33 22.66 -10.48
CA PRO A 478 28.53 23.32 -9.96
C PRO A 478 28.54 24.84 -10.20
N ASP A 479 27.73 25.34 -11.14
CA ASP A 479 27.69 26.75 -11.56
C ASP A 479 26.73 27.61 -10.72
N ASP A 480 25.56 27.08 -10.34
CA ASP A 480 24.52 27.87 -9.67
C ASP A 480 23.96 27.23 -8.39
N GLY A 481 24.43 26.03 -8.02
CA GLY A 481 24.03 25.31 -6.81
C GLY A 481 22.60 24.75 -6.85
N ARG A 482 21.96 24.72 -8.03
CA ARG A 482 20.63 24.15 -8.21
C ARG A 482 20.68 22.66 -8.46
N VAL A 483 19.55 21.99 -8.25
CA VAL A 483 19.41 20.58 -8.57
C VAL A 483 19.31 20.39 -10.09
N GLU A 484 20.08 19.46 -10.61
CA GLU A 484 20.01 18.97 -11.99
C GLU A 484 19.61 17.50 -12.00
N TRP A 485 18.82 17.12 -13.01
CA TRP A 485 18.44 15.74 -13.31
C TRP A 485 19.25 15.26 -14.51
N ILE A 486 20.01 14.21 -14.32
CA ILE A 486 20.84 13.58 -15.36
C ILE A 486 20.07 12.36 -15.86
N GLU A 487 19.58 12.43 -17.09
CA GLU A 487 18.97 11.31 -17.78
C GLU A 487 20.03 10.53 -18.55
N PRO A 488 20.22 9.22 -18.24
CA PRO A 488 21.17 8.41 -18.99
C PRO A 488 20.74 8.28 -20.44
N ASP A 489 21.68 8.47 -21.38
CA ASP A 489 21.50 8.24 -22.81
C ASP A 489 22.70 7.47 -23.35
N ASP A 490 22.51 6.70 -24.44
CA ASP A 490 23.57 5.88 -25.07
C ASP A 490 24.70 6.75 -25.69
N GLU A 491 24.40 8.00 -26.10
CA GLU A 491 25.39 8.91 -26.70
C GLU A 491 26.00 9.85 -25.64
N GLU A 492 25.21 10.77 -25.09
CA GLU A 492 25.60 11.69 -24.02
C GLU A 492 24.45 11.90 -23.04
N PRO A 493 24.70 11.91 -21.70
CA PRO A 493 23.66 12.12 -20.71
C PRO A 493 22.94 13.47 -20.93
N VAL A 494 21.61 13.44 -20.90
CA VAL A 494 20.79 14.65 -21.02
C VAL A 494 20.64 15.31 -19.64
N VAL A 495 21.00 16.60 -19.56
CA VAL A 495 20.92 17.38 -18.32
C VAL A 495 19.68 18.27 -18.33
N HIS A 496 18.79 18.05 -17.37
CA HIS A 496 17.61 18.89 -17.16
C HIS A 496 17.83 19.79 -15.93
N ARG A 497 17.51 21.09 -16.06
CA ARG A 497 17.64 22.11 -14.98
C ARG A 497 16.32 22.39 -14.28
N ALA A 498 15.30 21.60 -14.56
CA ALA A 498 14.00 21.61 -13.89
C ALA A 498 13.37 20.22 -14.01
N GLU A 499 12.37 19.90 -13.19
CA GLU A 499 11.70 18.60 -13.20
C GLU A 499 11.31 18.18 -14.63
N PRO A 500 11.90 17.07 -15.15
CA PRO A 500 11.66 16.61 -16.52
C PRO A 500 10.20 16.19 -16.74
N HIS A 501 9.73 16.35 -17.99
CA HIS A 501 8.39 15.95 -18.45
C HIS A 501 7.22 16.60 -17.69
N VAL A 502 7.47 17.70 -16.95
CA VAL A 502 6.45 18.47 -16.25
C VAL A 502 6.41 19.90 -16.79
N ASN A 503 5.22 20.39 -17.13
CA ASN A 503 5.06 21.77 -17.57
C ASN A 503 5.23 22.75 -16.40
N TRP A 504 5.62 24.00 -16.71
CA TRP A 504 5.89 25.03 -15.71
C TRP A 504 4.67 25.36 -14.84
N LEU A 505 3.46 25.26 -15.38
CA LEU A 505 2.23 25.57 -14.65
C LEU A 505 1.94 24.53 -13.57
N SER A 506 2.16 23.25 -13.85
CA SER A 506 2.04 22.16 -12.88
C SER A 506 3.05 22.30 -11.75
N ARG A 507 4.30 22.68 -12.07
CA ARG A 507 5.34 22.97 -11.05
C ARG A 507 4.95 24.14 -10.16
N LEU A 508 4.48 25.25 -10.75
CA LEU A 508 4.02 26.41 -9.99
C LEU A 508 2.83 26.06 -9.09
N ARG A 509 1.85 25.31 -9.64
CA ARG A 509 0.68 24.87 -8.87
C ARG A 509 1.09 24.01 -7.68
N LEU A 510 1.99 23.05 -7.88
CA LEU A 510 2.51 22.22 -6.80
C LEU A 510 3.26 23.05 -5.76
N SER A 511 4.14 23.95 -6.18
CA SER A 511 4.90 24.84 -5.29
C SER A 511 3.97 25.65 -4.40
N VAL A 512 2.89 26.20 -4.95
CA VAL A 512 1.89 26.95 -4.18
C VAL A 512 1.13 26.03 -3.23
N LEU A 513 0.62 24.88 -3.71
CA LEU A 513 -0.16 23.96 -2.86
C LEU A 513 0.68 23.36 -1.73
N SER A 514 1.93 23.00 -2.00
CA SER A 514 2.82 22.41 -0.99
C SER A 514 3.16 23.36 0.17
N MET A 515 3.04 24.68 -0.01
CA MET A 515 3.22 25.64 1.09
C MET A 515 2.11 25.57 2.14
N PHE A 516 0.92 25.07 1.78
CA PHE A 516 -0.23 25.00 2.68
C PHE A 516 -0.46 23.61 3.28
N VAL A 517 0.27 22.60 2.83
CA VAL A 517 0.14 21.24 3.36
C VAL A 517 1.19 21.02 4.47
N ALA A 518 0.71 20.74 5.67
CA ALA A 518 1.58 20.40 6.78
C ALA A 518 2.28 19.05 6.50
N GLU A 519 3.56 18.96 6.84
CA GLU A 519 4.36 17.75 6.62
C GLU A 519 3.78 16.51 7.31
N ASP A 520 3.12 16.70 8.45
CA ASP A 520 2.49 15.62 9.21
C ASP A 520 1.31 14.95 8.46
N LEU A 521 0.83 15.56 7.38
CA LEU A 521 -0.24 15.04 6.54
C LEU A 521 0.26 14.35 5.26
N LEU A 522 1.57 14.40 4.99
CA LEU A 522 2.23 13.87 3.80
C LEU A 522 2.76 12.46 4.01
#